data_34df1298b9366b3033f3145b6dc8a0d8
#
_entry.id   34df1298b9366b3033f3145b6dc8a0d8
#
_cell.length_a   1.000
_cell.length_b   1.000
_cell.length_c   1.000
_cell.angle_alpha   90.00
_cell.angle_beta   90.00
_cell.angle_gamma   90.00
#
_symmetry.space_group_name_H-M   'P 1'
#
loop_
_entity.id
_entity.type
_entity.pdbx_description
1 polymer ?
#
loop_
_entity_poly.entity_id
_entity_poly.type
_entity_poly.pdbx_seq_one_letter_code
_entity_poly.pdbx_strand_id
1 'polypeptide(L)'
;LYVFSYASLGNMKDTAQELYDFIQFVKKDSGSDKVNLAPISQGGSVTNAVMQLYKDNGRNIADDVNRIVYVIPALDGSLLVGEIYQYGLLDDNVELYSEMMPALMGADEMAGYLVNIVLRIFPNADLNTILDIVAYDLVNDYMRYSTLLWGLVPSGNYEACRDIYLSDDSMKTIRQQTDWYYNAQKNSDANILDAKNKGVEIFDIVDYNVPLYEIVDSWDDVNADGIIQLDSTSMGAYSVGVGKELPKDYVRTVNNCTNPNHDHSDPRNIVDANTGLLPCTTFYFYNQNH
;
A
#
# COMPACT_ATOMS: atom_id res chain seq x y z
N LEU A 1 9.34 -15.55 18.06
CA LEU A 1 8.53 -14.77 17.12
C LEU A 1 7.57 -13.90 17.92
N TYR A 2 7.53 -12.63 17.60
CA TYR A 2 6.59 -11.66 18.14
C TYR A 2 5.68 -11.17 17.01
N VAL A 3 4.42 -10.93 17.31
CA VAL A 3 3.45 -10.43 16.32
C VAL A 3 2.93 -9.08 16.82
N PHE A 4 3.10 -8.06 16.01
CA PHE A 4 2.50 -6.75 16.21
C PHE A 4 1.23 -6.67 15.36
N SER A 5 0.11 -6.41 16.00
CA SER A 5 -1.17 -6.18 15.33
C SER A 5 -1.78 -4.87 15.79
N TYR A 6 -2.47 -4.21 14.91
CA TYR A 6 -3.07 -2.89 15.13
C TYR A 6 -4.45 -2.80 14.47
N ALA A 7 -5.23 -1.80 14.86
CA ALA A 7 -6.52 -1.54 14.25
C ALA A 7 -6.32 -0.88 12.88
N SER A 8 -6.68 -1.57 11.79
CA SER A 8 -6.47 -1.10 10.41
C SER A 8 -7.19 0.22 10.08
N LEU A 9 -8.20 0.59 10.84
CA LEU A 9 -8.92 1.86 10.74
C LEU A 9 -8.47 2.92 11.76
N GLY A 10 -7.31 2.73 12.37
CA GLY A 10 -6.79 3.58 13.42
C GLY A 10 -6.06 4.84 12.94
N ASN A 11 -5.19 5.34 13.79
CA ASN A 11 -4.35 6.51 13.54
C ASN A 11 -2.93 6.10 13.19
N MET A 12 -2.41 6.55 12.05
CA MET A 12 -1.07 6.19 11.56
C MET A 12 0.04 6.58 12.53
N LYS A 13 -0.01 7.77 13.10
CA LYS A 13 1.05 8.26 14.00
C LYS A 13 1.04 7.53 15.33
N ASP A 14 -0.15 7.24 15.87
CA ASP A 14 -0.30 6.47 17.11
C ASP A 14 0.17 5.03 16.89
N THR A 15 -0.20 4.41 15.78
CA THR A 15 0.26 3.06 15.41
C THR A 15 1.78 3.01 15.20
N ALA A 16 2.38 4.07 14.62
CA ALA A 16 3.82 4.17 14.52
C ALA A 16 4.49 4.26 15.90
N GLN A 17 3.90 4.98 16.85
CA GLN A 17 4.38 5.04 18.23
C GLN A 17 4.24 3.68 18.93
N GLU A 18 3.11 3.00 18.75
CA GLU A 18 2.88 1.66 19.30
C GLU A 18 3.90 0.65 18.75
N LEU A 19 4.21 0.69 17.45
CA LEU A 19 5.25 -0.18 16.88
C LEU A 19 6.64 0.18 17.41
N TYR A 20 6.95 1.46 17.57
CA TYR A 20 8.19 1.88 18.20
C TYR A 20 8.33 1.29 19.62
N ASP A 21 7.30 1.43 20.43
CA ASP A 21 7.27 0.92 21.82
C ASP A 21 7.34 -0.62 21.84
N PHE A 22 6.69 -1.28 20.88
CA PHE A 22 6.75 -2.72 20.71
C PHE A 22 8.16 -3.21 20.33
N ILE A 23 8.87 -2.49 19.48
CA ILE A 23 10.28 -2.76 19.17
C ILE A 23 11.12 -2.70 20.47
N GLN A 24 10.94 -1.68 21.30
CA GLN A 24 11.67 -1.56 22.57
C GLN A 24 11.31 -2.70 23.53
N PHE A 25 10.02 -3.08 23.59
CA PHE A 25 9.57 -4.22 24.37
C PHE A 25 10.24 -5.52 23.91
N VAL A 26 10.22 -5.82 22.60
CA VAL A 26 10.82 -7.04 22.03
C VAL A 26 12.33 -7.11 22.32
N LYS A 27 13.06 -6.01 22.17
CA LYS A 27 14.48 -5.93 22.52
C LYS A 27 14.72 -6.32 23.98
N LYS A 28 13.94 -5.76 24.88
CA LYS A 28 14.05 -6.01 26.32
C LYS A 28 13.69 -7.45 26.68
N ASP A 29 12.60 -7.98 26.12
CA ASP A 29 12.10 -9.31 26.44
C ASP A 29 12.99 -10.42 25.87
N SER A 30 13.51 -10.22 24.64
CA SER A 30 14.42 -11.17 23.99
C SER A 30 15.88 -11.07 24.46
N GLY A 31 16.26 -9.97 25.10
CA GLY A 31 17.65 -9.67 25.45
C GLY A 31 18.52 -9.32 24.24
N SER A 32 17.92 -8.97 23.09
CA SER A 32 18.63 -8.63 21.87
C SER A 32 18.80 -7.11 21.75
N ASP A 33 19.96 -6.67 21.24
CA ASP A 33 20.21 -5.24 21.00
C ASP A 33 19.37 -4.68 19.85
N LYS A 34 19.03 -5.51 18.87
CA LYS A 34 18.24 -5.15 17.70
C LYS A 34 17.23 -6.22 17.33
N VAL A 35 16.17 -5.85 16.62
CA VAL A 35 15.14 -6.74 16.10
C VAL A 35 15.22 -6.86 14.58
N ASN A 36 14.54 -7.88 14.03
CA ASN A 36 14.22 -7.96 12.59
C ASN A 36 12.73 -7.72 12.42
N LEU A 37 12.35 -6.97 11.39
CA LEU A 37 10.96 -6.69 11.04
C LEU A 37 10.58 -7.45 9.78
N ALA A 38 9.35 -7.94 9.72
CA ALA A 38 8.73 -8.49 8.51
C ALA A 38 7.36 -7.83 8.30
N PRO A 39 7.33 -6.57 7.82
CA PRO A 39 6.09 -5.88 7.53
C PRO A 39 5.42 -6.44 6.28
N ILE A 40 4.11 -6.67 6.36
CA ILE A 40 3.29 -7.19 5.27
C ILE A 40 2.27 -6.11 4.85
N SER A 41 2.07 -5.90 3.54
CA SER A 41 1.02 -5.05 2.98
C SER A 41 1.05 -3.63 3.61
N GLN A 42 -0.03 -3.17 4.25
CA GLN A 42 -0.11 -1.91 5.00
C GLN A 42 0.97 -1.78 6.09
N GLY A 43 1.51 -2.90 6.59
CA GLY A 43 2.65 -2.90 7.51
C GLY A 43 3.89 -2.19 6.94
N GLY A 44 4.05 -2.15 5.62
CA GLY A 44 5.05 -1.35 4.93
C GLY A 44 4.88 0.15 5.19
N SER A 45 3.64 0.64 5.04
CA SER A 45 3.29 2.04 5.34
C SER A 45 3.54 2.39 6.82
N VAL A 46 3.15 1.50 7.74
CA VAL A 46 3.39 1.68 9.19
C VAL A 46 4.89 1.68 9.50
N THR A 47 5.68 0.82 8.84
CA THR A 47 7.14 0.80 9.01
C THR A 47 7.78 2.09 8.52
N ASN A 48 7.32 2.65 7.38
CA ASN A 48 7.77 3.95 6.90
C ASN A 48 7.39 5.08 7.88
N ALA A 49 6.19 5.04 8.46
CA ALA A 49 5.78 5.97 9.51
C ALA A 49 6.68 5.89 10.76
N VAL A 50 7.08 4.68 11.17
CA VAL A 50 8.06 4.49 12.26
C VAL A 50 9.43 5.06 11.90
N MET A 51 9.91 4.87 10.68
CA MET A 51 11.16 5.49 10.22
C MET A 51 11.11 7.01 10.32
N GLN A 52 9.97 7.62 9.93
CA GLN A 52 9.75 9.06 10.08
C GLN A 52 9.72 9.47 11.56
N LEU A 53 9.05 8.69 12.42
CA LEU A 53 9.00 8.95 13.86
C LEU A 53 10.40 8.91 14.49
N TYR A 54 11.27 7.95 14.11
CA TYR A 54 12.68 7.94 14.54
C TYR A 54 13.39 9.23 14.14
N LYS A 55 13.22 9.69 12.89
CA LYS A 55 13.84 10.93 12.38
C LYS A 55 13.34 12.16 13.13
N ASP A 56 12.03 12.26 13.37
CA ASP A 56 11.42 13.37 14.13
C ASP A 56 12.01 13.47 15.55
N ASN A 57 12.41 12.32 16.13
CA ASN A 57 13.06 12.21 17.42
C ASN A 57 14.60 12.31 17.37
N GLY A 58 15.18 12.67 16.23
CA GLY A 58 16.63 12.78 16.04
C GLY A 58 17.38 11.45 16.09
N ARG A 59 16.68 10.33 15.86
CA ARG A 59 17.21 8.97 15.87
C ARG A 59 17.13 8.34 14.46
N ASN A 60 17.62 7.12 14.34
CA ASN A 60 17.46 6.31 13.15
C ASN A 60 16.93 4.92 13.51
N ILE A 61 16.10 4.32 12.65
CA ILE A 61 15.59 2.97 12.86
C ILE A 61 16.72 1.94 12.96
N ALA A 62 17.88 2.21 12.35
CA ALA A 62 19.09 1.39 12.45
C ALA A 62 19.64 1.27 13.88
N ASP A 63 19.22 2.13 14.81
CA ASP A 63 19.62 2.01 16.22
C ASP A 63 19.00 0.77 16.87
N ASP A 64 17.83 0.36 16.40
CA ASP A 64 17.02 -0.67 17.04
C ASP A 64 16.67 -1.85 16.09
N VAL A 65 16.85 -1.69 14.77
CA VAL A 65 16.50 -2.69 13.75
C VAL A 65 17.76 -3.12 13.00
N ASN A 66 17.92 -4.45 12.83
CA ASN A 66 19.00 -5.05 12.09
C ASN A 66 18.61 -5.38 10.65
N ARG A 67 17.37 -5.86 10.44
CA ARG A 67 16.86 -6.29 9.14
C ARG A 67 15.39 -5.95 8.98
N ILE A 68 15.02 -5.58 7.75
CA ILE A 68 13.63 -5.44 7.32
C ILE A 68 13.44 -6.34 6.08
N VAL A 69 12.44 -7.21 6.14
CA VAL A 69 11.98 -7.99 5.00
C VAL A 69 10.56 -7.53 4.67
N TYR A 70 10.44 -6.65 3.72
CA TYR A 70 9.15 -6.23 3.21
C TYR A 70 8.48 -7.38 2.45
N VAL A 71 7.18 -7.54 2.63
CA VAL A 71 6.36 -8.52 1.92
C VAL A 71 5.18 -7.76 1.32
N ILE A 72 5.15 -7.63 0.00
CA ILE A 72 4.12 -6.89 -0.74
C ILE A 72 3.74 -5.56 -0.07
N PRO A 73 4.71 -4.67 0.23
CA PRO A 73 4.47 -3.50 1.07
C PRO A 73 3.72 -2.40 0.31
N ALA A 74 2.76 -1.74 0.95
CA ALA A 74 2.10 -0.56 0.40
C ALA A 74 2.93 0.72 0.69
N LEU A 75 4.10 0.89 0.07
CA LEU A 75 5.01 2.01 0.37
C LEU A 75 4.54 3.34 -0.21
N ASP A 76 3.96 3.32 -1.41
CA ASP A 76 3.24 4.48 -1.98
C ASP A 76 1.74 4.20 -2.10
N GLY A 77 1.17 3.52 -1.10
CA GLY A 77 -0.25 3.22 -1.07
C GLY A 77 -0.70 2.21 -2.13
N SER A 78 -1.97 2.29 -2.49
CA SER A 78 -2.62 1.46 -3.51
C SER A 78 -3.51 2.33 -4.40
N LEU A 79 -3.40 2.20 -5.71
CA LEU A 79 -4.29 2.85 -6.68
C LEU A 79 -5.75 2.47 -6.46
N LEU A 80 -6.01 1.22 -6.06
CA LEU A 80 -7.34 0.77 -5.67
C LEU A 80 -7.95 1.69 -4.59
N VAL A 81 -7.19 2.00 -3.54
CA VAL A 81 -7.64 2.89 -2.47
C VAL A 81 -7.70 4.34 -2.95
N GLY A 82 -6.71 4.79 -3.71
CA GLY A 82 -6.67 6.15 -4.26
C GLY A 82 -7.88 6.47 -5.13
N GLU A 83 -8.28 5.56 -6.00
CA GLU A 83 -9.44 5.72 -6.89
C GLU A 83 -10.76 5.64 -6.13
N ILE A 84 -10.89 4.77 -5.10
CA ILE A 84 -12.06 4.78 -4.21
C ILE A 84 -12.24 6.16 -3.56
N TYR A 85 -11.15 6.80 -3.11
CA TYR A 85 -11.21 8.16 -2.57
C TYR A 85 -11.53 9.23 -3.63
N GLN A 86 -11.32 8.96 -4.91
CA GLN A 86 -11.62 9.86 -6.02
C GLN A 86 -12.93 9.56 -6.74
N TYR A 87 -13.74 8.64 -6.23
CA TYR A 87 -15.00 8.14 -6.85
C TYR A 87 -14.79 7.38 -8.16
N GLY A 88 -13.60 6.82 -8.38
CA GLY A 88 -13.28 6.01 -9.56
C GLY A 88 -13.73 4.56 -9.44
N LEU A 89 -15.00 4.30 -9.05
CA LEU A 89 -15.53 2.95 -9.01
C LEU A 89 -16.15 2.56 -10.36
N LEU A 90 -15.77 1.38 -10.86
CA LEU A 90 -16.34 0.86 -12.11
C LEU A 90 -17.79 0.42 -11.95
N ASP A 91 -18.57 0.77 -12.94
CA ASP A 91 -20.03 0.59 -12.99
C ASP A 91 -20.47 -0.82 -13.36
N ASP A 92 -19.63 -1.59 -14.04
CA ASP A 92 -20.06 -2.76 -14.82
C ASP A 92 -20.02 -4.09 -14.06
N ASN A 93 -19.47 -4.15 -12.85
CA ASN A 93 -19.25 -5.41 -12.16
C ASN A 93 -20.10 -5.63 -10.90
N VAL A 94 -21.42 -5.72 -11.09
CA VAL A 94 -22.40 -5.99 -10.02
C VAL A 94 -22.08 -7.26 -9.24
N GLU A 95 -21.49 -8.28 -9.89
CA GLU A 95 -21.17 -9.56 -9.25
C GLU A 95 -20.03 -9.40 -8.24
N LEU A 96 -18.99 -8.66 -8.60
CA LEU A 96 -17.86 -8.33 -7.71
C LEU A 96 -18.31 -7.52 -6.50
N TYR A 97 -19.14 -6.49 -6.70
CA TYR A 97 -19.69 -5.71 -5.60
C TYR A 97 -20.57 -6.55 -4.66
N SER A 98 -21.30 -7.52 -5.21
CA SER A 98 -22.13 -8.41 -4.41
C SER A 98 -21.33 -9.36 -3.52
N GLU A 99 -20.09 -9.65 -3.87
CA GLU A 99 -19.18 -10.49 -3.09
C GLU A 99 -18.27 -9.68 -2.15
N MET A 100 -17.77 -8.55 -2.62
CA MET A 100 -16.78 -7.74 -1.90
C MET A 100 -17.39 -6.87 -0.82
N MET A 101 -18.54 -6.24 -1.07
CA MET A 101 -19.19 -5.35 -0.09
C MET A 101 -19.55 -6.07 1.22
N PRO A 102 -20.07 -7.30 1.24
CA PRO A 102 -20.27 -8.06 2.47
C PRO A 102 -18.97 -8.33 3.23
N ALA A 103 -17.88 -8.60 2.52
CA ALA A 103 -16.58 -8.86 3.13
C ALA A 103 -15.97 -7.60 3.78
N LEU A 104 -16.13 -6.44 3.16
CA LEU A 104 -15.66 -5.15 3.68
C LEU A 104 -16.49 -4.63 4.85
N MET A 105 -17.81 -4.89 4.87
CA MET A 105 -18.72 -4.42 5.92
C MET A 105 -18.70 -5.28 7.18
N GLY A 106 -17.87 -6.33 7.23
CA GLY A 106 -17.68 -7.16 8.42
C GLY A 106 -18.94 -7.89 8.83
N ALA A 107 -19.22 -8.98 8.13
CA ALA A 107 -20.02 -10.14 8.56
C ALA A 107 -21.36 -9.88 9.28
N ASP A 108 -22.03 -8.76 9.09
CA ASP A 108 -23.47 -8.73 9.30
C ASP A 108 -24.12 -9.32 8.02
N GLU A 109 -24.30 -10.65 8.04
CA GLU A 109 -24.86 -11.42 6.92
C GLU A 109 -26.16 -10.80 6.35
N MET A 110 -26.89 -10.08 7.19
CA MET A 110 -28.15 -9.43 6.80
C MET A 110 -27.88 -8.17 5.95
N ALA A 111 -26.90 -7.35 6.29
CA ALA A 111 -26.56 -6.14 5.54
C ALA A 111 -25.97 -6.49 4.16
N GLY A 112 -25.06 -7.48 4.11
CA GLY A 112 -24.53 -8.01 2.86
C GLY A 112 -25.61 -8.62 1.96
N TYR A 113 -26.56 -9.34 2.54
CA TYR A 113 -27.69 -9.90 1.80
C TYR A 113 -28.63 -8.82 1.22
N LEU A 114 -28.88 -7.76 1.99
CA LEU A 114 -29.70 -6.63 1.52
C LEU A 114 -29.01 -5.84 0.41
N VAL A 115 -27.70 -5.58 0.52
CA VAL A 115 -26.89 -4.96 -0.55
C VAL A 115 -26.93 -5.80 -1.83
N ASN A 116 -26.75 -7.11 -1.73
CA ASN A 116 -26.84 -8.03 -2.86
C ASN A 116 -28.22 -8.00 -3.54
N ILE A 117 -29.31 -7.92 -2.76
CA ILE A 117 -30.67 -7.79 -3.32
C ILE A 117 -30.85 -6.46 -4.05
N VAL A 118 -30.37 -5.36 -3.46
CA VAL A 118 -30.45 -4.01 -4.05
C VAL A 118 -29.69 -3.97 -5.37
N LEU A 119 -28.45 -4.44 -5.40
CA LEU A 119 -27.61 -4.48 -6.61
C LEU A 119 -28.21 -5.32 -7.75
N ARG A 120 -29.02 -6.35 -7.44
CA ARG A 120 -29.68 -7.20 -8.46
C ARG A 120 -31.03 -6.70 -8.96
N ILE A 121 -31.65 -5.76 -8.27
CA ILE A 121 -33.03 -5.27 -8.61
C ILE A 121 -32.95 -4.01 -9.47
N PHE A 122 -31.90 -3.22 -9.39
CA PHE A 122 -31.79 -1.94 -10.11
C PHE A 122 -31.16 -2.11 -11.50
N PRO A 123 -31.64 -1.36 -12.53
CA PRO A 123 -30.99 -1.30 -13.84
C PRO A 123 -29.58 -0.68 -13.74
N ASN A 124 -28.65 -1.11 -14.58
CA ASN A 124 -27.23 -0.68 -14.55
C ASN A 124 -27.03 0.85 -14.52
N ALA A 125 -27.86 1.62 -15.22
CA ALA A 125 -27.76 3.08 -15.24
C ALA A 125 -28.12 3.76 -13.90
N ASP A 126 -28.94 3.13 -13.07
CA ASP A 126 -29.27 3.63 -11.73
C ASP A 126 -28.29 3.11 -10.68
N LEU A 127 -27.62 1.98 -10.96
CA LEU A 127 -26.61 1.38 -10.09
C LEU A 127 -25.37 2.28 -9.98
N ASN A 128 -24.94 2.91 -11.06
CA ASN A 128 -23.80 3.83 -11.08
C ASN A 128 -24.00 4.98 -10.08
N THR A 129 -25.17 5.62 -10.15
CA THR A 129 -25.51 6.70 -9.20
C THR A 129 -25.57 6.17 -7.76
N ILE A 130 -26.00 4.94 -7.54
CA ILE A 130 -26.04 4.33 -6.20
C ILE A 130 -24.63 4.00 -5.72
N LEU A 131 -23.75 3.46 -6.58
CA LEU A 131 -22.38 3.13 -6.25
C LEU A 131 -21.56 4.39 -5.92
N ASP A 132 -21.74 5.46 -6.68
CA ASP A 132 -21.12 6.76 -6.41
C ASP A 132 -21.55 7.30 -5.04
N ILE A 133 -22.85 7.23 -4.72
CA ILE A 133 -23.39 7.65 -3.42
C ILE A 133 -22.81 6.76 -2.30
N VAL A 134 -22.80 5.44 -2.49
CA VAL A 134 -22.27 4.49 -1.50
C VAL A 134 -20.78 4.71 -1.28
N ALA A 135 -20.00 4.91 -2.34
CA ALA A 135 -18.57 5.22 -2.23
C ALA A 135 -18.33 6.54 -1.52
N TYR A 136 -19.10 7.58 -1.89
CA TYR A 136 -19.04 8.87 -1.22
C TYR A 136 -19.34 8.78 0.26
N ASP A 137 -20.44 8.10 0.63
CA ASP A 137 -20.85 7.95 2.03
C ASP A 137 -19.82 7.11 2.80
N LEU A 138 -19.29 6.02 2.20
CA LEU A 138 -18.27 5.19 2.82
C LEU A 138 -17.02 6.00 3.16
N VAL A 139 -16.51 6.77 2.20
CA VAL A 139 -15.33 7.60 2.42
C VAL A 139 -15.66 8.75 3.37
N ASN A 140 -16.78 9.45 3.15
CA ASN A 140 -17.13 10.64 3.91
C ASN A 140 -17.50 10.34 5.36
N ASP A 141 -18.19 9.24 5.64
CA ASP A 141 -18.68 8.92 6.97
C ASP A 141 -17.70 8.06 7.80
N TYR A 142 -16.82 7.30 7.14
CA TYR A 142 -15.94 6.35 7.82
C TYR A 142 -14.46 6.51 7.46
N MET A 143 -14.10 6.39 6.18
CA MET A 143 -12.69 6.26 5.78
C MET A 143 -11.88 7.53 6.02
N ARG A 144 -12.48 8.72 5.82
CA ARG A 144 -11.78 10.01 6.01
C ARG A 144 -11.26 10.24 7.43
N TYR A 145 -11.80 9.53 8.42
CA TYR A 145 -11.35 9.66 9.81
C TYR A 145 -10.17 8.75 10.15
N SER A 146 -9.88 7.76 9.32
CA SER A 146 -8.78 6.83 9.53
C SER A 146 -7.51 7.29 8.82
N THR A 147 -6.54 7.79 9.58
CA THR A 147 -5.26 8.21 8.98
C THR A 147 -4.41 7.01 8.51
N LEU A 148 -4.71 5.78 8.97
CA LEU A 148 -4.13 4.55 8.42
C LEU A 148 -4.63 4.25 7.01
N LEU A 149 -5.93 4.45 6.73
CA LEU A 149 -6.46 4.33 5.37
C LEU A 149 -5.91 5.42 4.45
N TRP A 150 -5.77 6.65 4.95
CA TRP A 150 -5.07 7.72 4.21
C TRP A 150 -3.64 7.34 3.85
N GLY A 151 -2.99 6.53 4.66
CA GLY A 151 -1.66 6.01 4.36
C GLY A 151 -1.62 5.02 3.18
N LEU A 152 -2.79 4.54 2.74
CA LEU A 152 -2.94 3.72 1.54
C LEU A 152 -3.32 4.53 0.29
N VAL A 153 -3.61 5.82 0.42
CA VAL A 153 -3.80 6.71 -0.74
C VAL A 153 -2.44 7.00 -1.35
N PRO A 154 -2.20 6.74 -2.64
CA PRO A 154 -0.93 7.05 -3.30
C PRO A 154 -0.58 8.53 -3.19
N SER A 155 0.70 8.83 -3.09
CA SER A 155 1.18 10.20 -2.95
C SER A 155 0.74 11.12 -4.11
N GLY A 156 0.60 10.55 -5.30
CA GLY A 156 0.09 11.26 -6.48
C GLY A 156 -1.39 11.65 -6.41
N ASN A 157 -2.21 10.92 -5.63
CA ASN A 157 -3.64 11.16 -5.47
C ASN A 157 -3.98 11.98 -4.21
N TYR A 158 -3.04 12.04 -3.25
CA TYR A 158 -3.29 12.56 -1.90
C TYR A 158 -3.88 13.97 -1.88
N GLU A 159 -3.27 14.92 -2.61
CA GLU A 159 -3.71 16.33 -2.56
C GLU A 159 -5.14 16.50 -3.07
N ALA A 160 -5.50 15.82 -4.16
CA ALA A 160 -6.86 15.86 -4.69
C ALA A 160 -7.88 15.27 -3.70
N CYS A 161 -7.57 14.09 -3.14
CA CYS A 161 -8.42 13.45 -2.13
C CYS A 161 -8.56 14.32 -0.86
N ARG A 162 -7.45 14.89 -0.38
CA ARG A 162 -7.43 15.79 0.78
C ARG A 162 -8.34 17.00 0.57
N ASP A 163 -8.29 17.61 -0.61
CA ASP A 163 -9.11 18.80 -0.90
C ASP A 163 -10.61 18.47 -0.97
N ILE A 164 -10.96 17.24 -1.33
CA ILE A 164 -12.34 16.76 -1.31
C ILE A 164 -12.84 16.54 0.14
N TYR A 165 -12.08 15.79 0.95
CA TYR A 165 -12.58 15.25 2.21
C TYR A 165 -12.11 15.95 3.47
N LEU A 166 -11.00 16.68 3.41
CA LEU A 166 -10.33 17.27 4.58
C LEU A 166 -10.22 18.80 4.51
N SER A 167 -10.92 19.46 3.58
CA SER A 167 -10.90 20.92 3.42
C SER A 167 -11.62 21.68 4.55
N ASP A 168 -12.60 21.03 5.18
CA ASP A 168 -13.39 21.64 6.27
C ASP A 168 -12.55 21.84 7.55
N ASP A 169 -12.84 22.91 8.29
CA ASP A 169 -12.14 23.25 9.54
C ASP A 169 -12.30 22.17 10.62
N SER A 170 -13.42 21.45 10.64
CA SER A 170 -13.64 20.32 11.55
C SER A 170 -12.65 19.18 11.33
N MET A 171 -12.10 19.06 10.11
CA MET A 171 -11.15 18.04 9.72
C MET A 171 -9.68 18.45 9.94
N LYS A 172 -9.42 19.63 10.50
CA LYS A 172 -8.07 20.18 10.66
C LYS A 172 -7.10 19.22 11.34
N THR A 173 -7.52 18.53 12.40
CA THR A 173 -6.66 17.60 13.14
C THR A 173 -6.31 16.38 12.28
N ILE A 174 -7.29 15.79 11.59
CA ILE A 174 -7.08 14.66 10.69
C ILE A 174 -6.15 15.07 9.54
N ARG A 175 -6.40 16.24 8.92
CA ARG A 175 -5.55 16.78 7.87
C ARG A 175 -4.09 16.94 8.30
N GLN A 176 -3.83 17.47 9.50
CA GLN A 176 -2.46 17.59 10.00
C GLN A 176 -1.77 16.24 10.18
N GLN A 177 -2.51 15.24 10.60
CA GLN A 177 -1.99 13.88 10.79
C GLN A 177 -1.75 13.17 9.45
N THR A 178 -2.65 13.32 8.49
CA THR A 178 -2.48 12.78 7.13
C THR A 178 -1.36 13.49 6.38
N ASP A 179 -1.25 14.83 6.48
CA ASP A 179 -0.15 15.62 5.90
C ASP A 179 1.22 15.17 6.46
N TRP A 180 1.29 14.83 7.76
CA TRP A 180 2.51 14.30 8.36
C TRP A 180 2.92 12.98 7.69
N TYR A 181 1.98 12.03 7.51
CA TYR A 181 2.29 10.76 6.87
C TYR A 181 2.55 10.92 5.37
N TYR A 182 1.80 11.75 4.67
CA TYR A 182 2.04 12.07 3.26
C TYR A 182 3.48 12.54 3.01
N ASN A 183 4.00 13.38 3.91
CA ASN A 183 5.41 13.77 3.84
C ASN A 183 6.37 12.60 4.09
N ALA A 184 6.04 11.68 5.00
CA ALA A 184 6.81 10.46 5.22
C ALA A 184 6.78 9.54 3.98
N GLN A 185 5.62 9.38 3.36
CA GLN A 185 5.40 8.58 2.15
C GLN A 185 6.23 9.10 0.97
N LYS A 186 6.19 10.40 0.70
CA LYS A 186 7.05 11.03 -0.34
C LYS A 186 8.55 10.88 -0.08
N ASN A 187 8.94 10.69 1.16
CA ASN A 187 10.32 10.49 1.55
C ASN A 187 10.67 9.01 1.83
N SER A 188 9.79 8.06 1.48
CA SER A 188 9.98 6.63 1.77
C SER A 188 11.32 6.11 1.24
N ASP A 189 11.64 6.38 0.00
CA ASP A 189 12.89 5.97 -0.64
C ASP A 189 14.11 6.51 0.10
N ALA A 190 14.09 7.80 0.44
CA ALA A 190 15.17 8.42 1.20
C ALA A 190 15.29 7.86 2.61
N ASN A 191 14.18 7.51 3.26
CA ASN A 191 14.16 6.89 4.59
C ASN A 191 14.73 5.47 4.53
N ILE A 192 14.35 4.68 3.52
CA ILE A 192 14.81 3.31 3.29
C ILE A 192 16.31 3.30 2.98
N LEU A 193 16.78 4.19 2.10
CA LEU A 193 18.19 4.30 1.77
C LEU A 193 19.03 4.78 2.96
N ASP A 194 18.52 5.71 3.77
CA ASP A 194 19.20 6.15 4.98
C ASP A 194 19.36 5.01 6.00
N ALA A 195 18.30 4.22 6.22
CA ALA A 195 18.35 3.04 7.08
C ALA A 195 19.37 2.01 6.55
N LYS A 196 19.33 1.72 5.25
CA LYS A 196 20.28 0.80 4.60
C LYS A 196 21.72 1.29 4.72
N ASN A 197 21.98 2.57 4.48
CA ASN A 197 23.32 3.16 4.59
C ASN A 197 23.85 3.14 6.03
N LYS A 198 22.97 3.09 7.02
CA LYS A 198 23.29 2.94 8.45
C LYS A 198 23.36 1.48 8.91
N GLY A 199 23.28 0.54 7.98
CA GLY A 199 23.54 -0.88 8.21
C GLY A 199 22.33 -1.76 8.44
N VAL A 200 21.09 -1.27 8.17
CA VAL A 200 19.93 -2.15 8.12
C VAL A 200 19.96 -2.96 6.83
N GLU A 201 19.89 -4.28 6.93
CA GLU A 201 19.69 -5.15 5.77
C GLU A 201 18.23 -5.06 5.33
N ILE A 202 17.99 -4.70 4.06
CA ILE A 202 16.64 -4.53 3.55
C ILE A 202 16.43 -5.46 2.36
N PHE A 203 15.39 -6.28 2.47
CA PHE A 203 14.90 -7.18 1.43
C PHE A 203 13.44 -6.85 1.13
N ASP A 204 13.04 -7.13 -0.10
CA ASP A 204 11.70 -6.86 -0.57
C ASP A 204 11.19 -8.07 -1.37
N ILE A 205 9.97 -8.49 -1.07
CA ILE A 205 9.27 -9.59 -1.73
C ILE A 205 8.02 -8.99 -2.35
N VAL A 206 7.91 -9.10 -3.67
CA VAL A 206 6.82 -8.50 -4.44
C VAL A 206 6.18 -9.52 -5.36
N ASP A 207 4.88 -9.41 -5.50
CA ASP A 207 4.08 -10.21 -6.40
C ASP A 207 3.70 -9.38 -7.61
N TYR A 208 3.54 -10.01 -8.78
CA TYR A 208 3.22 -9.29 -10.01
C TYR A 208 2.46 -10.16 -11.02
N ASN A 209 1.96 -9.51 -12.07
CA ASN A 209 1.17 -10.04 -13.16
C ASN A 209 -0.25 -10.47 -12.76
N VAL A 210 -0.79 -9.80 -11.76
CA VAL A 210 -2.22 -9.86 -11.42
C VAL A 210 -2.79 -8.45 -11.60
N PRO A 211 -3.96 -8.27 -12.24
CA PRO A 211 -4.60 -6.96 -12.31
C PRO A 211 -5.07 -6.53 -10.91
N LEU A 212 -5.30 -5.24 -10.71
CA LEU A 212 -6.05 -4.78 -9.54
C LEU A 212 -7.46 -5.39 -9.56
N TYR A 213 -8.16 -5.36 -8.43
CA TYR A 213 -9.57 -5.72 -8.43
C TYR A 213 -10.34 -4.85 -9.42
N GLU A 214 -11.21 -5.48 -10.21
CA GLU A 214 -12.02 -4.89 -11.29
C GLU A 214 -13.16 -4.00 -10.73
N ILE A 215 -12.80 -3.10 -9.83
CA ILE A 215 -13.71 -2.11 -9.20
C ILE A 215 -13.23 -0.68 -9.40
N VAL A 216 -12.10 -0.49 -10.05
CA VAL A 216 -11.48 0.82 -10.34
C VAL A 216 -11.04 0.91 -11.80
N ASP A 217 -11.00 2.12 -12.35
CA ASP A 217 -10.72 2.34 -13.77
C ASP A 217 -9.35 1.81 -14.22
N SER A 218 -8.34 1.89 -13.35
CA SER A 218 -6.98 1.45 -13.67
C SER A 218 -6.73 -0.05 -13.53
N TRP A 219 -7.75 -0.86 -13.29
CA TRP A 219 -7.63 -2.25 -12.87
C TRP A 219 -6.76 -3.13 -13.79
N ASP A 220 -6.78 -2.93 -15.13
CA ASP A 220 -5.99 -3.69 -16.11
C ASP A 220 -4.85 -2.87 -16.75
N ASP A 221 -4.75 -1.59 -16.44
CA ASP A 221 -3.72 -0.70 -16.98
C ASP A 221 -2.38 -0.86 -16.27
N VAL A 222 -2.40 -1.29 -15.02
CA VAL A 222 -1.22 -1.46 -14.18
C VAL A 222 -0.92 -2.93 -13.92
N ASN A 223 0.31 -3.22 -13.54
CA ASN A 223 0.72 -4.52 -13.03
C ASN A 223 0.63 -4.48 -11.50
N ALA A 224 0.04 -5.50 -10.90
CA ALA A 224 -0.22 -5.52 -9.46
C ALA A 224 -0.17 -6.95 -8.89
N ASP A 225 -0.50 -7.07 -7.61
CA ASP A 225 -0.73 -8.31 -6.87
C ASP A 225 -2.23 -8.57 -6.60
N GLY A 226 -3.11 -7.80 -7.24
CA GLY A 226 -4.56 -7.80 -7.04
C GLY A 226 -5.04 -6.58 -6.24
N ILE A 227 -4.25 -6.05 -5.33
CA ILE A 227 -4.61 -4.94 -4.43
C ILE A 227 -3.66 -3.77 -4.56
N ILE A 228 -2.35 -4.01 -4.69
CA ILE A 228 -1.32 -2.97 -4.71
C ILE A 228 -0.56 -3.07 -6.04
N GLN A 229 -0.42 -1.96 -6.74
CA GLN A 229 0.36 -1.89 -7.98
C GLN A 229 1.86 -2.11 -7.70
N LEU A 230 2.53 -2.71 -8.68
CA LEU A 230 3.92 -3.15 -8.54
C LEU A 230 4.91 -2.03 -8.26
N ASP A 231 4.71 -0.83 -8.80
CA ASP A 231 5.59 0.31 -8.53
C ASP A 231 5.57 0.73 -7.05
N SER A 232 4.42 0.61 -6.37
CA SER A 232 4.33 0.83 -4.93
C SER A 232 5.03 -0.26 -4.13
N THR A 233 4.77 -1.54 -4.44
CA THR A 233 5.36 -2.66 -3.69
C THR A 233 6.86 -2.79 -3.93
N SER A 234 7.35 -2.52 -5.14
CA SER A 234 8.74 -2.69 -5.57
C SER A 234 9.61 -1.43 -5.44
N MET A 235 9.08 -0.36 -4.84
CA MET A 235 9.80 0.92 -4.72
C MET A 235 10.19 1.47 -6.10
N GLY A 236 9.25 1.49 -7.05
CA GLY A 236 9.40 2.15 -8.34
C GLY A 236 9.87 1.29 -9.51
N ALA A 237 9.81 -0.05 -9.42
CA ALA A 237 10.10 -0.86 -10.59
C ALA A 237 9.09 -0.61 -11.72
N TYR A 238 9.62 -0.33 -12.91
CA TYR A 238 8.80 -0.11 -14.09
C TYR A 238 8.26 -1.44 -14.62
N SER A 239 6.97 -1.47 -14.90
CA SER A 239 6.29 -2.59 -15.53
C SER A 239 5.25 -2.11 -16.54
N VAL A 240 4.83 -3.02 -17.41
CA VAL A 240 3.65 -2.84 -18.26
C VAL A 240 2.45 -3.52 -17.64
N GLY A 241 1.25 -3.13 -18.02
CA GLY A 241 0.00 -3.73 -17.53
C GLY A 241 -0.09 -5.22 -17.82
N VAL A 242 -0.99 -5.90 -17.10
CA VAL A 242 -1.18 -7.35 -17.22
C VAL A 242 -1.51 -7.75 -18.68
N GLY A 243 -0.86 -8.83 -19.14
CA GLY A 243 -1.02 -9.31 -20.51
C GLY A 243 -0.28 -8.48 -21.60
N LYS A 244 0.45 -7.44 -21.19
CA LYS A 244 1.30 -6.64 -22.09
C LYS A 244 2.77 -7.03 -21.93
N GLU A 245 3.60 -6.74 -22.94
CA GLU A 245 5.05 -6.92 -22.87
C GLU A 245 5.75 -5.57 -23.06
N LEU A 246 6.91 -5.41 -22.44
CA LEU A 246 7.78 -4.24 -22.68
C LEU A 246 8.03 -4.06 -24.18
N PRO A 247 8.03 -2.83 -24.70
CA PRO A 247 8.28 -2.56 -26.12
C PRO A 247 9.58 -3.23 -26.58
N LYS A 248 9.61 -3.69 -27.84
CA LYS A 248 10.79 -4.37 -28.41
C LYS A 248 12.05 -3.50 -28.44
N ASP A 249 11.87 -2.20 -28.46
CA ASP A 249 12.92 -1.17 -28.43
C ASP A 249 13.16 -0.61 -27.01
N TYR A 250 12.51 -1.18 -26.00
CA TYR A 250 12.73 -0.77 -24.61
C TYR A 250 14.16 -1.09 -24.18
N VAL A 251 14.85 -0.08 -23.69
CA VAL A 251 16.23 -0.21 -23.20
C VAL A 251 16.20 -0.42 -21.70
N ARG A 252 16.47 -1.65 -21.26
CA ARG A 252 16.49 -1.99 -19.84
C ARG A 252 17.56 -1.23 -19.09
N THR A 253 17.25 -0.86 -17.87
CA THR A 253 18.18 -0.23 -16.94
C THR A 253 19.29 -1.20 -16.57
N VAL A 254 20.54 -0.72 -16.59
CA VAL A 254 21.69 -1.50 -16.15
C VAL A 254 21.86 -1.32 -14.65
N ASN A 255 21.94 -2.42 -13.92
CA ASN A 255 22.23 -2.38 -12.49
C ASN A 255 23.67 -2.83 -12.19
N ASN A 256 24.11 -2.58 -10.96
CA ASN A 256 25.42 -2.95 -10.46
C ASN A 256 25.38 -4.15 -9.49
N CYS A 257 24.35 -4.99 -9.57
CA CYS A 257 24.26 -6.18 -8.74
C CYS A 257 25.38 -7.16 -9.11
N THR A 258 26.18 -7.51 -8.12
CA THR A 258 27.31 -8.44 -8.28
C THR A 258 27.00 -9.85 -7.76
N ASN A 259 25.77 -10.10 -7.28
CA ASN A 259 25.34 -11.41 -6.81
C ASN A 259 25.08 -12.34 -8.02
N PRO A 260 25.91 -13.39 -8.22
CA PRO A 260 25.77 -14.26 -9.39
C PRO A 260 24.51 -15.15 -9.35
N ASN A 261 23.86 -15.26 -8.19
CA ASN A 261 22.63 -16.03 -8.02
C ASN A 261 21.36 -15.16 -8.14
N HIS A 262 21.52 -13.87 -8.39
CA HIS A 262 20.40 -12.95 -8.53
C HIS A 262 20.18 -12.64 -10.01
N ASP A 263 19.17 -13.27 -10.59
CA ASP A 263 18.78 -13.04 -11.98
C ASP A 263 17.86 -11.81 -12.06
N HIS A 264 18.29 -10.80 -12.79
CA HIS A 264 17.53 -9.58 -13.04
C HIS A 264 16.78 -9.63 -14.37
N SER A 265 16.87 -10.74 -15.09
CA SER A 265 16.09 -10.91 -16.30
C SER A 265 14.64 -11.27 -15.95
N ASP A 266 13.71 -10.65 -16.67
CA ASP A 266 12.33 -11.13 -16.71
C ASP A 266 12.12 -11.84 -18.06
N PRO A 267 12.05 -13.19 -18.08
CA PRO A 267 11.86 -13.94 -19.33
C PRO A 267 10.51 -13.70 -19.99
N ARG A 268 9.55 -13.09 -19.25
CA ARG A 268 8.23 -12.72 -19.74
C ARG A 268 8.20 -11.31 -20.32
N ASN A 269 9.29 -10.54 -20.14
CA ASN A 269 9.43 -9.19 -20.64
C ASN A 269 8.33 -8.21 -20.17
N ILE A 270 7.93 -8.33 -18.91
CA ILE A 270 6.86 -7.52 -18.28
C ILE A 270 7.43 -6.42 -17.39
N VAL A 271 8.50 -6.73 -16.63
CA VAL A 271 9.07 -5.85 -15.60
C VAL A 271 10.53 -5.53 -15.91
N ASP A 272 10.95 -4.27 -15.71
CA ASP A 272 12.35 -3.90 -15.57
C ASP A 272 12.69 -3.75 -14.08
N ALA A 273 13.07 -4.87 -13.45
CA ALA A 273 13.40 -4.94 -12.03
C ALA A 273 14.56 -4.01 -11.62
N ASN A 274 15.36 -3.56 -12.58
CA ASN A 274 16.51 -2.69 -12.33
C ASN A 274 16.12 -1.22 -12.08
N THR A 275 14.89 -0.84 -12.34
CA THR A 275 14.38 0.51 -12.08
C THR A 275 13.91 0.72 -10.65
N GLY A 276 13.63 -0.37 -9.92
CA GLY A 276 13.29 -0.29 -8.50
C GLY A 276 14.44 0.21 -7.62
N LEU A 277 14.11 0.74 -6.45
CA LEU A 277 15.09 1.33 -5.51
C LEU A 277 16.14 0.30 -5.02
N LEU A 278 15.73 -0.94 -4.85
CA LEU A 278 16.56 -2.01 -4.26
C LEU A 278 16.71 -3.22 -5.20
N PRO A 279 17.18 -3.06 -6.44
CA PRO A 279 17.15 -4.11 -7.44
C PRO A 279 17.95 -5.37 -7.03
N CYS A 280 18.97 -5.23 -6.16
CA CYS A 280 19.79 -6.36 -5.71
C CYS A 280 19.16 -7.15 -4.55
N THR A 281 18.10 -6.68 -3.94
CA THR A 281 17.46 -7.30 -2.76
C THR A 281 15.94 -7.36 -2.86
N THR A 282 15.37 -7.08 -4.05
CA THR A 282 13.94 -7.27 -4.36
C THR A 282 13.75 -8.57 -5.13
N PHE A 283 12.80 -9.39 -4.70
CA PHE A 283 12.46 -10.69 -5.26
C PHE A 283 11.05 -10.68 -5.81
N TYR A 284 10.90 -11.02 -7.09
CA TYR A 284 9.65 -10.93 -7.85
C TYR A 284 9.01 -12.30 -8.01
N PHE A 285 7.74 -12.42 -7.63
CA PHE A 285 6.96 -13.65 -7.75
C PHE A 285 5.81 -13.46 -8.75
N TYR A 286 5.77 -14.30 -9.75
CA TYR A 286 4.84 -14.21 -10.87
C TYR A 286 3.51 -14.89 -10.54
N ASN A 287 2.37 -14.23 -10.89
CA ASN A 287 1.01 -14.72 -10.68
C ASN A 287 0.70 -15.12 -9.22
N GLN A 288 1.20 -14.37 -8.28
CA GLN A 288 0.77 -14.50 -6.89
C GLN A 288 -0.19 -13.37 -6.55
N ASN A 289 -1.24 -13.69 -5.80
CA ASN A 289 -2.22 -12.73 -5.30
C ASN A 289 -1.85 -12.28 -3.90
N HIS A 290 -2.26 -11.07 -3.60
CA HIS A 290 -2.11 -10.44 -2.29
C HIS A 290 -2.71 -11.27 -1.17
#